data_e9d4be684d381807d21c0d28f8729045
#
_entry.id   e9d4be684d381807d21c0d28f8729045
#
_cell.length_a   1.000
_cell.length_b   1.000
_cell.length_c   1.000
_cell.angle_alpha   90.00
_cell.angle_beta   90.00
_cell.angle_gamma   90.00
#
_symmetry.space_group_name_H-M   'P 1'
#
loop_
_entity.id
_entity.type
_entity.pdbx_description
1 polymer ?
#
loop_
_entity_poly.entity_id
_entity_poly.type
_entity_poly.pdbx_seq_one_letter_code
_entity_poly.pdbx_strand_id
1 'polypeptide(L)'
;SFINGHWSNIGAALSLAPYDGLMLTLATDYIPTTYATAAAEDSKLSLPYKTPGVNLSFGIAIVVGTNPKKNKDADKDGIFDLFDACPNTPTNVRVDEVGCPIDSDGDGIPDYFDECPFTPSAAYGLIDTVGCPLDTDGDEVPDYIDLCANTPAAALGYVDEYGCPIDTDGDGVFDYMDQCPGTPVEAYGYIDSVGCPLDTDGDGVYDYIDQCPGTPAAAYGMVDSLGCPIDTDLDGVPDYLDECPDTPEEGRHAVDAKGCLLDTDNDGVYDYID
;
A
#
# COMPACT_ATOMS: atom_id res chain seq x y z
N SER A 1 20.25 9.37 42.77
CA SER A 1 19.80 8.30 41.89
C SER A 1 18.60 7.63 42.56
N PHE A 2 17.39 7.94 42.11
CA PHE A 2 16.18 7.25 42.53
C PHE A 2 16.13 5.94 41.76
N ILE A 3 16.34 4.85 42.47
CA ILE A 3 16.04 3.52 41.94
C ILE A 3 14.52 3.39 41.94
N ASN A 4 13.90 3.41 40.78
CA ASN A 4 12.48 3.12 40.60
C ASN A 4 12.20 1.67 40.99
N GLY A 5 11.95 1.41 42.28
CA GLY A 5 11.28 0.21 42.73
C GLY A 5 9.77 0.46 42.66
N HIS A 6 9.04 -0.35 41.95
CA HIS A 6 7.58 -0.36 41.99
C HIS A 6 7.11 -0.61 43.43
N TRP A 7 6.66 0.43 44.09
CA TRP A 7 6.06 0.33 45.43
C TRP A 7 4.54 0.15 45.26
N SER A 8 4.08 -1.04 45.36
CA SER A 8 2.64 -1.35 45.39
C SER A 8 2.04 -1.30 46.78
N ASN A 9 2.72 -0.68 47.74
CA ASN A 9 2.25 -0.56 49.11
C ASN A 9 2.27 0.91 49.56
N ILE A 10 1.22 1.35 50.23
CA ILE A 10 1.11 2.69 50.79
C ILE A 10 2.08 2.81 51.94
N GLY A 11 3.23 3.40 51.72
CA GLY A 11 4.23 3.73 52.71
C GLY A 11 4.48 5.23 52.77
N ALA A 12 4.59 5.82 53.92
CA ALA A 12 5.05 7.18 54.11
C ALA A 12 6.54 7.18 54.42
N ALA A 13 7.36 7.81 53.62
CA ALA A 13 8.78 8.02 53.88
C ALA A 13 9.01 9.47 54.26
N LEU A 14 9.64 9.69 55.42
CA LEU A 14 10.12 11.01 55.82
C LEU A 14 11.63 11.00 55.68
N SER A 15 12.16 11.85 54.76
CA SER A 15 13.60 12.02 54.63
C SER A 15 14.00 13.38 55.20
N LEU A 16 14.94 13.36 56.13
CA LEU A 16 15.59 14.53 56.66
C LEU A 16 17.06 14.49 56.23
N ALA A 17 17.49 15.45 55.45
CA ALA A 17 18.88 15.63 55.02
C ALA A 17 19.47 16.88 55.71
N PRO A 18 20.03 16.75 56.92
CA PRO A 18 20.59 17.90 57.62
C PRO A 18 22.04 18.26 57.26
N TYR A 19 22.81 17.36 56.63
CA TYR A 19 24.20 17.62 56.23
C TYR A 19 24.64 16.75 55.05
N ASP A 20 25.55 17.29 54.24
CA ASP A 20 26.16 16.59 53.10
C ASP A 20 26.76 15.24 53.53
N GLY A 21 26.16 14.14 53.09
CA GLY A 21 26.70 12.80 53.29
C GLY A 21 25.95 11.89 54.28
N LEU A 22 24.94 12.36 55.01
CA LEU A 22 24.14 11.52 55.90
C LEU A 22 22.65 11.65 55.60
N MET A 23 22.06 10.60 55.04
CA MET A 23 20.62 10.53 54.80
C MET A 23 19.98 9.57 55.81
N LEU A 24 19.12 10.06 56.66
CA LEU A 24 18.28 9.24 57.54
C LEU A 24 16.93 9.07 56.90
N THR A 25 16.62 7.85 56.51
CA THR A 25 15.29 7.49 56.01
C THR A 25 14.53 6.66 57.04
N LEU A 26 13.34 7.12 57.40
CA LEU A 26 12.37 6.35 58.18
C LEU A 26 11.31 5.87 57.18
N ALA A 27 11.26 4.57 56.95
CA ALA A 27 10.25 3.96 56.12
C ALA A 27 9.35 3.05 56.95
N THR A 28 8.06 3.19 56.82
CA THR A 28 7.07 2.28 57.41
C THR A 28 6.38 1.52 56.29
N ASP A 29 6.60 0.20 56.29
CA ASP A 29 5.97 -0.68 55.30
C ASP A 29 4.84 -1.47 55.98
N TYR A 30 3.66 -1.46 55.37
CA TYR A 30 2.57 -2.35 55.74
C TYR A 30 2.67 -3.63 54.92
N ILE A 31 3.03 -4.73 55.54
CA ILE A 31 3.10 -6.04 54.90
C ILE A 31 1.86 -6.84 55.30
N PRO A 32 0.96 -7.16 54.40
CA PRO A 32 -0.12 -8.09 54.68
C PRO A 32 0.46 -9.49 55.01
N THR A 33 -0.10 -10.15 56.02
CA THR A 33 0.40 -11.32 56.71
C THR A 33 0.58 -12.62 55.90
N THR A 34 0.55 -12.57 54.57
CA THR A 34 0.59 -13.76 53.73
C THR A 34 1.88 -13.98 52.92
N TYR A 35 2.87 -13.10 53.00
CA TYR A 35 4.13 -13.30 52.27
C TYR A 35 5.34 -12.97 53.14
N ALA A 36 5.76 -13.96 53.90
CA ALA A 36 7.08 -13.98 54.47
C ALA A 36 7.90 -15.01 53.70
N THR A 37 8.66 -14.56 52.67
CA THR A 37 9.91 -15.26 52.31
C THR A 37 10.76 -14.40 51.37
N ALA A 38 12.02 -14.46 51.67
CA ALA A 38 13.19 -14.08 50.90
C ALA A 38 13.84 -12.75 51.28
N ALA A 39 14.84 -12.97 52.05
CA ALA A 39 15.87 -12.09 52.50
C ALA A 39 16.64 -11.45 51.35
N ALA A 40 16.87 -10.18 51.47
CA ALA A 40 18.05 -9.59 50.87
C ALA A 40 19.09 -9.37 51.96
N GLU A 41 20.20 -10.00 51.79
CA GLU A 41 21.41 -9.73 52.58
C GLU A 41 21.85 -8.30 52.24
N ASP A 42 21.77 -7.41 53.20
CA ASP A 42 22.86 -6.50 53.53
C ASP A 42 22.42 -5.61 54.71
N SER A 43 23.17 -5.75 55.80
CA SER A 43 23.28 -4.87 56.96
C SER A 43 22.04 -4.04 57.32
N LYS A 44 20.95 -4.70 57.72
CA LYS A 44 19.81 -4.08 58.40
C LYS A 44 19.81 -4.45 59.85
N LEU A 45 20.03 -3.47 60.72
CA LEU A 45 19.72 -3.64 62.16
C LEU A 45 18.20 -3.57 62.29
N SER A 46 17.53 -4.72 62.27
CA SER A 46 16.08 -4.80 62.50
C SER A 46 15.82 -5.12 63.95
N LEU A 47 15.16 -4.26 64.69
CA LEU A 47 14.57 -4.55 65.95
C LEU A 47 13.18 -5.13 65.75
N PRO A 48 12.86 -6.36 66.10
CA PRO A 48 11.54 -6.92 65.88
C PRO A 48 10.57 -6.39 66.96
N TYR A 49 9.79 -5.43 66.60
CA TYR A 49 8.58 -5.11 67.34
C TYR A 49 7.38 -5.69 66.60
N LYS A 50 6.83 -6.75 67.16
CA LYS A 50 5.70 -7.44 66.49
C LYS A 50 4.38 -6.87 66.95
N THR A 51 3.85 -5.93 66.20
CA THR A 51 2.40 -5.70 66.18
C THR A 51 1.85 -6.32 64.88
N PRO A 52 0.67 -6.92 64.91
CA PRO A 52 0.10 -7.52 63.70
C PRO A 52 -0.03 -6.45 62.61
N GLY A 53 0.72 -6.58 61.53
CA GLY A 53 0.58 -5.79 60.30
C GLY A 53 1.46 -4.55 60.14
N VAL A 54 2.38 -4.23 61.10
CA VAL A 54 3.29 -3.09 60.94
C VAL A 54 4.71 -3.51 61.22
N ASN A 55 5.59 -3.46 60.23
CA ASN A 55 7.04 -3.57 60.43
C ASN A 55 7.66 -2.17 60.36
N LEU A 56 8.32 -1.78 61.46
CA LEU A 56 9.18 -0.60 61.46
C LEU A 56 10.61 -1.04 61.18
N SER A 57 11.16 -0.62 60.07
CA SER A 57 12.57 -0.85 59.77
C SER A 57 13.32 0.48 59.80
N PHE A 58 14.42 0.52 60.52
CA PHE A 58 15.36 1.63 60.52
C PHE A 58 16.55 1.22 59.65
N GLY A 59 16.82 2.01 58.59
CA GLY A 59 18.00 1.82 57.76
C GLY A 59 18.88 3.07 57.84
N ILE A 60 20.15 2.88 58.13
CA ILE A 60 21.15 3.94 57.95
C ILE A 60 21.85 3.65 56.62
N ALA A 61 21.60 4.48 55.62
CA ALA A 61 22.37 4.48 54.39
C ALA A 61 23.48 5.52 54.50
N ILE A 62 24.72 5.05 54.59
CA ILE A 62 25.89 5.97 54.49
C ILE A 62 26.18 6.14 53.01
N VAL A 63 25.76 7.27 52.46
CA VAL A 63 26.21 7.66 51.13
C VAL A 63 27.59 8.28 51.32
N VAL A 64 28.65 7.53 51.00
CA VAL A 64 30.00 8.09 50.90
C VAL A 64 30.05 8.93 49.64
N GLY A 65 29.57 10.16 49.73
CA GLY A 65 29.75 11.15 48.70
C GLY A 65 31.21 11.54 48.62
N THR A 66 31.92 11.11 47.60
CA THR A 66 33.07 11.87 47.12
C THR A 66 32.55 13.28 46.76
N ASN A 67 33.27 14.32 47.29
CA ASN A 67 33.04 15.73 46.98
C ASN A 67 32.29 15.94 45.68
N PRO A 68 31.16 16.65 45.64
CA PRO A 68 30.50 16.90 44.38
C PRO A 68 31.48 17.78 43.59
N LYS A 69 32.35 17.14 42.78
CA LYS A 69 32.86 17.82 41.59
C LYS A 69 31.59 18.31 40.94
N LYS A 70 31.40 19.64 40.84
CA LYS A 70 30.32 20.28 40.12
C LYS A 70 29.97 19.36 38.97
N ASN A 71 28.85 18.71 39.08
CA ASN A 71 28.42 17.77 38.06
C ASN A 71 28.47 18.58 36.74
N LYS A 72 29.42 18.26 35.90
CA LYS A 72 29.64 18.96 34.67
C LYS A 72 28.62 18.42 33.69
N ASP A 73 27.90 19.28 33.04
CA ASP A 73 26.98 19.05 31.96
C ASP A 73 27.52 19.93 30.82
N ALA A 74 28.23 19.25 29.88
CA ALA A 74 29.06 19.95 28.89
C ALA A 74 28.24 20.53 27.76
N ASP A 75 27.21 19.86 27.32
CA ASP A 75 26.32 20.22 26.22
C ASP A 75 25.04 20.91 26.69
N LYS A 76 24.75 20.81 28.01
CA LYS A 76 23.62 21.46 28.68
C LYS A 76 22.25 20.89 28.28
N ASP A 77 22.20 19.60 28.08
CA ASP A 77 20.98 18.87 27.78
C ASP A 77 20.18 18.52 29.05
N GLY A 78 20.78 18.71 30.24
CA GLY A 78 20.18 18.46 31.54
C GLY A 78 20.66 17.16 32.19
N ILE A 79 21.45 16.36 31.50
CA ILE A 79 22.08 15.13 31.99
C ILE A 79 23.57 15.41 32.24
N PHE A 80 24.08 14.95 33.37
CA PHE A 80 25.48 15.19 33.71
C PHE A 80 26.42 14.29 32.92
N ASP A 81 27.58 14.77 32.48
CA ASP A 81 28.60 14.05 31.71
C ASP A 81 28.88 12.62 32.16
N LEU A 82 28.68 12.32 33.47
CA LEU A 82 28.91 10.98 34.06
C LEU A 82 27.82 9.97 33.67
N PHE A 83 26.62 10.46 33.41
CA PHE A 83 25.42 9.65 33.12
C PHE A 83 24.96 9.83 31.68
N ASP A 84 25.62 10.72 30.98
CA ASP A 84 25.30 11.09 29.61
C ASP A 84 25.96 10.11 28.64
N ALA A 85 25.13 9.42 27.86
CA ALA A 85 25.56 8.51 26.82
C ALA A 85 25.80 9.23 25.47
N CYS A 86 25.24 10.44 25.30
CA CYS A 86 25.31 11.24 24.09
C CYS A 86 25.91 12.64 24.34
N PRO A 87 27.21 12.76 24.63
CA PRO A 87 27.86 13.94 25.23
C PRO A 87 28.01 15.16 24.29
N ASN A 88 27.23 15.26 23.24
CA ASN A 88 27.22 16.39 22.32
C ASN A 88 25.81 16.63 21.76
N THR A 89 24.80 16.41 22.56
CA THR A 89 23.42 16.69 22.19
C THR A 89 23.23 18.19 21.91
N PRO A 90 22.58 18.54 20.81
CA PRO A 90 22.33 19.96 20.50
C PRO A 90 21.47 20.63 21.58
N THR A 91 21.73 21.91 21.85
CA THR A 91 20.98 22.66 22.86
C THR A 91 19.50 22.78 22.51
N ASN A 92 18.63 22.65 23.51
CA ASN A 92 17.16 22.69 23.39
C ASN A 92 16.51 21.49 22.69
N VAL A 93 17.24 20.41 22.49
CA VAL A 93 16.68 19.12 22.05
C VAL A 93 16.14 18.38 23.27
N ARG A 94 15.03 17.67 23.09
CA ARG A 94 14.52 16.75 24.13
C ARG A 94 15.36 15.50 24.14
N VAL A 95 15.76 15.08 25.36
CA VAL A 95 16.58 13.89 25.55
C VAL A 95 15.87 12.89 26.45
N ASP A 96 16.32 11.66 26.38
CA ASP A 96 15.91 10.57 27.27
C ASP A 96 16.64 10.61 28.63
N GLU A 97 16.49 9.57 29.44
CA GLU A 97 17.08 9.48 30.77
C GLU A 97 18.63 9.39 30.77
N VAL A 98 19.23 9.14 29.62
CA VAL A 98 20.68 8.97 29.44
C VAL A 98 21.31 10.04 28.55
N GLY A 99 20.60 11.15 28.26
CA GLY A 99 21.11 12.29 27.51
C GLY A 99 21.08 12.12 25.99
N CYS A 100 20.44 11.08 25.47
CA CYS A 100 20.33 10.92 24.02
C CYS A 100 19.04 11.55 23.48
N PRO A 101 19.12 12.20 22.32
CA PRO A 101 17.93 12.72 21.65
C PRO A 101 16.83 11.66 21.53
N ILE A 102 15.58 12.08 21.78
CA ILE A 102 14.43 11.17 21.65
C ILE A 102 14.22 10.87 20.17
N ASP A 103 13.96 9.62 19.88
CA ASP A 103 13.52 9.05 18.61
C ASP A 103 12.20 8.32 18.91
N SER A 104 11.07 8.94 18.55
CA SER A 104 9.76 8.51 19.03
C SER A 104 9.20 7.30 18.31
N ASP A 105 9.49 7.12 17.03
CA ASP A 105 9.05 5.98 16.25
C ASP A 105 10.14 4.90 16.10
N GLY A 106 11.40 5.25 16.35
CA GLY A 106 12.52 4.30 16.40
C GLY A 106 13.13 3.99 15.03
N ASP A 107 12.99 4.88 14.07
CA ASP A 107 13.52 4.72 12.73
C ASP A 107 15.02 5.05 12.59
N GLY A 108 15.60 5.64 13.65
CA GLY A 108 17.00 6.02 13.73
C GLY A 108 17.26 7.49 13.46
N ILE A 109 16.23 8.28 13.19
CA ILE A 109 16.29 9.73 13.05
C ILE A 109 15.64 10.37 14.29
N PRO A 110 16.36 11.18 15.06
CA PRO A 110 15.79 11.82 16.24
C PRO A 110 14.68 12.81 15.91
N ASP A 111 13.64 12.89 16.78
CA ASP A 111 12.43 13.74 16.62
C ASP A 111 12.72 15.19 16.15
N TYR A 112 13.88 15.76 16.50
CA TYR A 112 14.22 17.14 16.15
C TYR A 112 14.73 17.32 14.71
N PHE A 113 15.08 16.22 14.06
CA PHE A 113 15.44 16.15 12.64
C PHE A 113 14.40 15.47 11.79
N ASP A 114 13.49 14.75 12.42
CA ASP A 114 12.52 13.90 11.78
C ASP A 114 11.34 14.71 11.24
N GLU A 115 11.12 14.63 9.94
CA GLU A 115 9.96 15.24 9.27
C GLU A 115 8.78 14.27 9.20
N CYS A 116 9.00 12.97 9.43
CA CYS A 116 7.99 11.91 9.38
C CYS A 116 7.89 11.14 10.72
N PRO A 117 7.40 11.77 11.82
CA PRO A 117 7.50 11.26 13.19
C PRO A 117 6.60 10.05 13.51
N PHE A 118 6.18 9.31 12.51
CA PHE A 118 5.38 8.09 12.61
C PHE A 118 5.76 7.08 11.53
N THR A 119 7.03 7.02 11.18
CA THR A 119 7.53 6.06 10.19
C THR A 119 7.25 4.62 10.66
N PRO A 120 6.54 3.82 9.87
CA PRO A 120 6.23 2.46 10.26
C PRO A 120 7.49 1.59 10.29
N SER A 121 7.55 0.65 11.23
CA SER A 121 8.72 -0.23 11.39
C SER A 121 9.05 -1.07 10.14
N ALA A 122 8.11 -1.25 9.24
CA ALA A 122 8.34 -1.90 7.95
C ALA A 122 9.23 -1.08 7.01
N ALA A 123 9.26 0.25 7.21
CA ALA A 123 10.08 1.16 6.40
C ALA A 123 11.51 1.35 6.94
N TYR A 124 11.84 0.78 8.12
CA TYR A 124 13.17 0.96 8.71
C TYR A 124 14.29 0.50 7.77
N GLY A 125 15.24 1.41 7.51
CA GLY A 125 16.32 1.19 6.55
C GLY A 125 15.99 1.55 5.10
N LEU A 126 14.74 1.92 4.82
CA LEU A 126 14.25 2.46 3.55
C LEU A 126 13.68 3.88 3.78
N ILE A 127 14.43 4.70 4.52
CA ILE A 127 14.09 6.09 4.83
C ILE A 127 15.18 7.02 4.29
N ASP A 128 14.81 8.25 4.08
CA ASP A 128 15.73 9.32 3.72
C ASP A 128 16.44 9.90 4.96
N THR A 129 17.19 10.98 4.77
CA THR A 129 17.99 11.62 5.83
C THR A 129 17.15 12.41 6.84
N VAL A 130 15.85 12.57 6.61
CA VAL A 130 14.91 13.28 7.47
C VAL A 130 13.79 12.39 8.00
N GLY A 131 13.98 11.06 7.99
CA GLY A 131 13.09 10.09 8.59
C GLY A 131 11.90 9.67 7.72
N CYS A 132 11.78 10.17 6.49
CA CYS A 132 10.65 9.84 5.63
C CYS A 132 10.93 8.59 4.78
N PRO A 133 9.93 7.70 4.63
CA PRO A 133 10.04 6.55 3.75
C PRO A 133 10.42 6.95 2.32
N LEU A 134 11.38 6.22 1.74
CA LEU A 134 11.77 6.40 0.35
C LEU A 134 10.64 6.01 -0.61
N ASP A 135 10.56 6.73 -1.70
CA ASP A 135 9.75 6.44 -2.87
C ASP A 135 10.68 6.65 -4.08
N THR A 136 11.26 5.55 -4.58
CA THR A 136 12.38 5.63 -5.53
C THR A 136 11.94 5.99 -6.95
N ASP A 137 10.78 5.55 -7.39
CA ASP A 137 10.26 5.83 -8.72
C ASP A 137 9.24 6.97 -8.77
N GLY A 138 8.76 7.42 -7.60
CA GLY A 138 7.94 8.62 -7.47
C GLY A 138 6.48 8.41 -7.81
N ASP A 139 5.97 7.20 -7.61
CA ASP A 139 4.58 6.84 -7.90
C ASP A 139 3.61 7.06 -6.72
N GLU A 140 4.12 7.65 -5.62
CA GLU A 140 3.43 7.93 -4.35
C GLU A 140 3.23 6.69 -3.48
N VAL A 141 3.82 5.54 -3.83
CA VAL A 141 3.84 4.34 -3.02
C VAL A 141 5.26 4.12 -2.48
N PRO A 142 5.44 4.14 -1.16
CA PRO A 142 6.78 4.00 -0.58
C PRO A 142 7.43 2.63 -0.87
N ASP A 143 8.76 2.62 -1.10
CA ASP A 143 9.57 1.44 -1.45
C ASP A 143 9.30 0.21 -0.57
N TYR A 144 8.94 0.40 0.71
CA TYR A 144 8.74 -0.72 1.65
C TYR A 144 7.44 -1.51 1.43
N ILE A 145 6.49 -0.95 0.67
CA ILE A 145 5.23 -1.62 0.28
C ILE A 145 5.08 -1.75 -1.23
N ASP A 146 5.95 -1.07 -1.99
CA ASP A 146 5.93 -1.08 -3.44
C ASP A 146 6.37 -2.45 -3.99
N LEU A 147 5.53 -3.06 -4.80
CA LEU A 147 5.81 -4.31 -5.53
C LEU A 147 6.29 -4.07 -6.96
N CYS A 148 6.12 -2.86 -7.47
CA CYS A 148 6.44 -2.47 -8.84
C CYS A 148 7.48 -1.33 -8.89
N ALA A 149 8.59 -1.49 -8.22
CA ALA A 149 9.66 -0.51 -7.92
C ALA A 149 10.29 0.23 -9.13
N ASN A 150 9.67 0.24 -10.28
CA ASN A 150 10.09 0.99 -11.47
C ASN A 150 8.86 1.36 -12.30
N THR A 151 7.85 1.89 -11.68
CA THR A 151 6.64 2.37 -12.36
C THR A 151 7.01 3.47 -13.34
N PRO A 152 6.61 3.33 -14.61
CA PRO A 152 6.94 4.35 -15.62
C PRO A 152 6.27 5.68 -15.29
N ALA A 153 6.96 6.79 -15.56
CA ALA A 153 6.44 8.13 -15.31
C ALA A 153 5.07 8.43 -15.98
N ALA A 154 4.72 7.70 -17.05
CA ALA A 154 3.42 7.81 -17.69
C ALA A 154 2.29 7.17 -16.89
N ALA A 155 2.61 6.23 -15.96
CA ALA A 155 1.67 5.53 -15.12
C ALA A 155 1.44 6.22 -13.76
N LEU A 156 2.15 7.32 -13.47
CA LEU A 156 1.97 8.06 -12.23
C LEU A 156 0.51 8.51 -12.06
N GLY A 157 -0.10 8.12 -10.93
CA GLY A 157 -1.52 8.34 -10.68
C GLY A 157 -2.48 7.28 -11.24
N TYR A 158 -1.95 6.23 -11.87
CA TYR A 158 -2.66 5.06 -12.37
C TYR A 158 -2.10 3.77 -11.76
N VAL A 159 -1.73 3.82 -10.48
CA VAL A 159 -1.19 2.69 -9.74
C VAL A 159 -2.14 2.25 -8.64
N ASP A 160 -2.04 0.99 -8.25
CA ASP A 160 -2.76 0.44 -7.10
C ASP A 160 -2.04 0.75 -5.77
N GLU A 161 -2.54 0.21 -4.67
CA GLU A 161 -1.97 0.40 -3.32
C GLU A 161 -0.56 -0.21 -3.14
N TYR A 162 -0.06 -0.94 -4.14
CA TYR A 162 1.26 -1.59 -4.17
C TYR A 162 2.17 -1.01 -5.26
N GLY A 163 1.87 0.16 -5.81
CA GLY A 163 2.69 0.81 -6.83
C GLY A 163 2.59 0.19 -8.23
N CYS A 164 1.70 -0.78 -8.45
CA CYS A 164 1.60 -1.44 -9.74
C CYS A 164 0.57 -0.76 -10.65
N PRO A 165 0.92 -0.55 -11.94
CA PRO A 165 -0.01 0.02 -12.88
C PRO A 165 -1.31 -0.77 -12.97
N ILE A 166 -2.44 -0.05 -12.95
CA ILE A 166 -3.80 -0.61 -13.00
C ILE A 166 -4.16 -0.96 -14.44
N ASP A 167 -4.87 -2.07 -14.62
CA ASP A 167 -5.56 -2.52 -15.82
C ASP A 167 -7.00 -2.82 -15.41
N THR A 168 -7.89 -1.82 -15.60
CA THR A 168 -9.23 -1.84 -15.00
C THR A 168 -10.16 -2.86 -15.66
N ASP A 169 -10.10 -3.05 -16.97
CA ASP A 169 -10.94 -4.00 -17.68
C ASP A 169 -10.25 -5.35 -17.90
N GLY A 170 -8.94 -5.43 -17.71
CA GLY A 170 -8.19 -6.69 -17.73
C GLY A 170 -7.85 -7.18 -19.13
N ASP A 171 -7.83 -6.29 -20.11
CA ASP A 171 -7.53 -6.63 -21.52
C ASP A 171 -6.04 -6.80 -21.81
N GLY A 172 -5.17 -6.41 -20.85
CA GLY A 172 -3.73 -6.48 -20.94
C GLY A 172 -3.05 -5.17 -21.34
N VAL A 173 -3.82 -4.09 -21.48
CA VAL A 173 -3.33 -2.72 -21.66
C VAL A 173 -3.63 -1.91 -20.41
N PHE A 174 -2.60 -1.35 -19.80
CA PHE A 174 -2.78 -0.58 -18.56
C PHE A 174 -3.55 0.71 -18.79
N ASP A 175 -4.38 1.15 -17.82
CA ASP A 175 -5.25 2.32 -17.87
C ASP A 175 -4.58 3.59 -18.41
N TYR A 176 -3.29 3.81 -18.11
CA TYR A 176 -2.57 5.00 -18.57
C TYR A 176 -2.25 5.00 -20.09
N MET A 177 -2.34 3.83 -20.74
CA MET A 177 -2.13 3.67 -22.19
C MET A 177 -3.44 3.32 -22.92
N ASP A 178 -4.44 2.86 -22.17
CA ASP A 178 -5.68 2.37 -22.73
C ASP A 178 -6.57 3.51 -23.21
N GLN A 179 -7.03 3.41 -24.48
CA GLN A 179 -7.96 4.34 -25.10
C GLN A 179 -9.40 3.80 -25.13
N CYS A 180 -9.59 2.54 -24.80
CA CYS A 180 -10.88 1.85 -24.80
C CYS A 180 -11.16 1.19 -23.43
N PRO A 181 -11.27 1.98 -22.32
CA PRO A 181 -11.41 1.46 -20.97
C PRO A 181 -12.78 0.81 -20.76
N GLY A 182 -12.88 -0.44 -21.01
CA GLY A 182 -14.11 -1.22 -20.93
C GLY A 182 -14.25 -2.22 -22.07
N THR A 183 -13.12 -2.66 -22.60
CA THR A 183 -13.04 -3.72 -23.59
C THR A 183 -13.67 -5.00 -23.03
N PRO A 184 -14.66 -5.58 -23.73
CA PRO A 184 -15.34 -6.75 -23.25
C PRO A 184 -14.41 -7.99 -23.26
N VAL A 185 -14.59 -8.89 -22.30
CA VAL A 185 -13.75 -10.08 -22.12
C VAL A 185 -13.68 -10.94 -23.40
N GLU A 186 -14.71 -10.93 -24.22
CA GLU A 186 -14.77 -11.64 -25.49
C GLU A 186 -13.79 -11.08 -26.53
N ALA A 187 -13.40 -9.82 -26.39
CA ALA A 187 -12.44 -9.16 -27.27
C ALA A 187 -10.98 -9.37 -26.88
N TYR A 188 -10.70 -9.98 -25.72
CA TYR A 188 -9.33 -10.21 -25.28
C TYR A 188 -8.53 -11.04 -26.30
N GLY A 189 -7.39 -10.50 -26.73
CA GLY A 189 -6.59 -11.09 -27.80
C GLY A 189 -6.95 -10.61 -29.21
N TYR A 190 -7.99 -9.81 -29.37
CA TYR A 190 -8.40 -9.12 -30.58
C TYR A 190 -8.38 -7.60 -30.40
N ILE A 191 -7.38 -7.11 -29.67
CA ILE A 191 -7.19 -5.68 -29.39
C ILE A 191 -5.90 -5.18 -30.05
N ASP A 192 -5.86 -3.88 -30.26
CA ASP A 192 -4.65 -3.19 -30.69
C ASP A 192 -3.74 -2.83 -29.49
N SER A 193 -2.64 -2.12 -29.75
CA SER A 193 -1.67 -1.72 -28.72
C SER A 193 -2.16 -0.65 -27.74
N VAL A 194 -3.36 -0.13 -27.92
CA VAL A 194 -3.99 0.89 -27.08
C VAL A 194 -5.32 0.40 -26.48
N GLY A 195 -5.54 -0.91 -26.40
CA GLY A 195 -6.68 -1.53 -25.73
C GLY A 195 -7.97 -1.56 -26.56
N CYS A 196 -7.97 -1.09 -27.81
CA CYS A 196 -9.19 -1.04 -28.59
C CYS A 196 -9.42 -2.30 -29.42
N PRO A 197 -10.67 -2.83 -29.46
CA PRO A 197 -11.00 -3.96 -30.29
C PRO A 197 -10.69 -3.73 -31.77
N LEU A 198 -10.07 -4.73 -32.38
CA LEU A 198 -9.73 -4.70 -33.81
C LEU A 198 -10.98 -4.90 -34.70
N ASP A 199 -10.98 -4.22 -35.82
CA ASP A 199 -11.86 -4.41 -36.96
C ASP A 199 -10.95 -4.44 -38.18
N THR A 200 -10.49 -5.67 -38.54
CA THR A 200 -9.40 -5.85 -39.52
C THR A 200 -9.79 -5.52 -40.93
N ASP A 201 -11.01 -5.79 -41.37
CA ASP A 201 -11.48 -5.50 -42.71
C ASP A 201 -12.24 -4.16 -42.80
N GLY A 202 -12.66 -3.57 -41.67
CA GLY A 202 -13.21 -2.23 -41.58
C GLY A 202 -14.70 -2.16 -41.98
N ASP A 203 -15.43 -3.26 -41.83
CA ASP A 203 -16.85 -3.33 -42.14
C ASP A 203 -17.78 -2.81 -41.05
N GLY A 204 -17.20 -2.52 -39.85
CA GLY A 204 -17.90 -2.01 -38.66
C GLY A 204 -18.27 -3.07 -37.67
N VAL A 205 -17.82 -4.31 -37.86
CA VAL A 205 -17.98 -5.44 -36.94
C VAL A 205 -16.59 -5.87 -36.42
N TYR A 206 -16.41 -5.90 -35.13
CA TYR A 206 -15.11 -6.21 -34.54
C TYR A 206 -14.72 -7.68 -34.76
N ASP A 207 -13.42 -7.95 -34.98
CA ASP A 207 -12.83 -9.27 -35.24
C ASP A 207 -13.30 -10.37 -34.32
N TYR A 208 -13.57 -10.09 -33.03
CA TYR A 208 -13.97 -11.10 -32.06
C TYR A 208 -15.40 -11.60 -32.21
N ILE A 209 -16.26 -10.88 -32.95
CA ILE A 209 -17.63 -11.28 -33.28
C ILE A 209 -17.84 -11.50 -34.78
N ASP A 210 -16.88 -11.05 -35.59
CA ASP A 210 -16.97 -11.14 -37.05
C ASP A 210 -16.82 -12.60 -37.52
N GLN A 211 -17.78 -13.07 -38.31
CA GLN A 211 -17.79 -14.40 -38.93
C GLN A 211 -17.37 -14.36 -40.42
N CYS A 212 -17.26 -13.18 -40.99
CA CYS A 212 -16.87 -12.97 -42.38
C CYS A 212 -15.62 -12.06 -42.48
N PRO A 213 -14.47 -12.46 -41.90
CA PRO A 213 -13.27 -11.62 -41.84
C PRO A 213 -12.66 -11.43 -43.24
N GLY A 214 -12.96 -10.36 -43.89
CA GLY A 214 -12.53 -10.05 -45.22
C GLY A 214 -13.67 -9.55 -46.11
N THR A 215 -14.68 -8.97 -45.48
CA THR A 215 -15.77 -8.30 -46.17
C THR A 215 -15.24 -7.23 -47.09
N PRO A 216 -15.59 -7.24 -48.37
CA PRO A 216 -15.06 -6.29 -49.31
C PRO A 216 -15.61 -4.86 -49.07
N ALA A 217 -14.80 -3.86 -49.28
CA ALA A 217 -15.18 -2.45 -49.05
C ALA A 217 -16.47 -2.02 -49.77
N ALA A 218 -16.86 -2.71 -50.84
CA ALA A 218 -18.11 -2.46 -51.55
C ALA A 218 -19.37 -2.85 -50.72
N ALA A 219 -19.20 -3.76 -49.72
CA ALA A 219 -20.25 -4.21 -48.83
C ALA A 219 -20.36 -3.41 -47.54
N TYR A 220 -19.48 -2.43 -47.30
CA TYR A 220 -19.50 -1.66 -46.06
C TYR A 220 -20.84 -0.97 -45.83
N GLY A 221 -21.42 -1.19 -44.63
CA GLY A 221 -22.75 -0.72 -44.27
C GLY A 221 -23.91 -1.58 -44.80
N MET A 222 -23.61 -2.69 -45.52
CA MET A 222 -24.54 -3.72 -45.97
C MET A 222 -24.13 -5.09 -45.41
N VAL A 223 -23.73 -5.12 -44.15
CA VAL A 223 -23.40 -6.33 -43.41
C VAL A 223 -24.40 -6.55 -42.27
N ASP A 224 -24.56 -7.78 -41.87
CA ASP A 224 -25.35 -8.15 -40.70
C ASP A 224 -24.55 -7.93 -39.39
N SER A 225 -25.12 -8.31 -38.23
CA SER A 225 -24.48 -8.15 -36.93
C SER A 225 -23.26 -9.05 -36.73
N LEU A 226 -22.96 -9.93 -37.66
CA LEU A 226 -21.85 -10.87 -37.64
C LEU A 226 -20.81 -10.56 -38.73
N GLY A 227 -20.86 -9.37 -39.35
CA GLY A 227 -19.91 -8.95 -40.35
C GLY A 227 -20.15 -9.55 -41.74
N CYS A 228 -21.20 -10.33 -41.94
CA CYS A 228 -21.45 -10.96 -43.24
C CYS A 228 -22.32 -10.09 -44.14
N PRO A 229 -21.96 -9.98 -45.44
CA PRO A 229 -22.78 -9.25 -46.40
C PRO A 229 -24.21 -9.75 -46.43
N ILE A 230 -25.16 -8.83 -46.34
CA ILE A 230 -26.59 -9.11 -46.37
C ILE A 230 -26.98 -9.56 -47.77
N ASP A 231 -27.86 -10.56 -47.86
CA ASP A 231 -28.54 -11.07 -49.04
C ASP A 231 -30.04 -11.07 -48.70
N THR A 232 -30.75 -10.01 -49.12
CA THR A 232 -32.11 -9.74 -48.64
C THR A 232 -33.14 -10.71 -49.21
N ASP A 233 -33.04 -11.12 -50.49
CA ASP A 233 -33.97 -11.99 -51.15
C ASP A 233 -33.52 -13.46 -51.15
N LEU A 234 -32.29 -13.73 -50.67
CA LEU A 234 -31.70 -15.07 -50.49
C LEU A 234 -31.48 -15.83 -51.81
N ASP A 235 -31.13 -15.11 -52.86
CA ASP A 235 -30.83 -15.70 -54.18
C ASP A 235 -29.35 -16.14 -54.33
N GLY A 236 -28.51 -15.82 -53.32
CA GLY A 236 -27.11 -16.17 -53.25
C GLY A 236 -26.17 -15.05 -53.77
N VAL A 237 -26.71 -13.90 -54.15
CA VAL A 237 -25.98 -12.70 -54.55
C VAL A 237 -26.19 -11.66 -53.46
N PRO A 238 -25.15 -11.23 -52.76
CA PRO A 238 -25.28 -10.20 -51.73
C PRO A 238 -25.79 -8.87 -52.27
N ASP A 239 -26.59 -8.14 -51.43
CA ASP A 239 -27.26 -6.87 -51.80
C ASP A 239 -26.33 -5.84 -52.48
N TYR A 240 -25.03 -5.80 -52.10
CA TYR A 240 -24.08 -4.83 -52.70
C TYR A 240 -23.66 -5.21 -54.12
N LEU A 241 -23.92 -6.44 -54.57
CA LEU A 241 -23.67 -6.92 -55.95
C LEU A 241 -24.96 -7.12 -56.75
N ASP A 242 -26.09 -7.18 -56.04
CA ASP A 242 -27.37 -7.54 -56.59
C ASP A 242 -27.99 -6.36 -57.37
N GLU A 243 -28.24 -6.57 -58.65
CA GLU A 243 -28.95 -5.63 -59.51
C GLU A 243 -30.48 -5.92 -59.55
N CYS A 244 -30.92 -7.08 -59.03
CA CYS A 244 -32.30 -7.54 -59.04
C CYS A 244 -32.80 -7.93 -57.63
N PRO A 245 -32.95 -7.00 -56.67
CA PRO A 245 -33.07 -7.26 -55.24
C PRO A 245 -34.43 -7.80 -54.77
N ASP A 246 -35.22 -8.34 -55.62
CA ASP A 246 -36.54 -8.89 -55.32
C ASP A 246 -36.76 -10.22 -56.05
N THR A 247 -35.75 -11.09 -56.15
CA THR A 247 -35.84 -12.40 -56.81
C THR A 247 -36.84 -13.29 -56.06
N PRO A 248 -37.87 -13.80 -56.73
CA PRO A 248 -38.87 -14.65 -56.12
C PRO A 248 -38.28 -15.96 -55.63
N GLU A 249 -38.83 -16.51 -54.52
CA GLU A 249 -38.32 -17.72 -53.85
C GLU A 249 -38.11 -18.91 -54.81
N GLU A 250 -39.00 -19.06 -55.76
CA GLU A 250 -38.94 -20.15 -56.74
C GLU A 250 -37.78 -19.97 -57.73
N GLY A 251 -37.34 -18.72 -57.96
CA GLY A 251 -36.29 -18.36 -58.91
C GLY A 251 -34.89 -18.26 -58.33
N ARG A 252 -34.72 -18.36 -57.02
CA ARG A 252 -33.44 -18.15 -56.31
C ARG A 252 -32.27 -19.02 -56.76
N HIS A 253 -32.53 -20.12 -57.44
CA HIS A 253 -31.52 -21.02 -57.96
C HIS A 253 -31.16 -20.79 -59.44
N ALA A 254 -31.83 -19.88 -60.08
CA ALA A 254 -31.73 -19.63 -61.50
C ALA A 254 -31.44 -18.14 -61.78
N VAL A 255 -30.41 -17.60 -61.10
CA VAL A 255 -29.95 -16.22 -61.24
C VAL A 255 -28.55 -16.18 -61.85
N ASP A 256 -28.22 -15.06 -62.45
CA ASP A 256 -26.86 -14.76 -62.89
C ASP A 256 -25.99 -14.20 -61.74
N ALA A 257 -24.74 -13.80 -61.99
CA ALA A 257 -23.81 -13.27 -61.01
C ALA A 257 -24.24 -11.87 -60.47
N LYS A 258 -25.36 -11.32 -60.91
CA LYS A 258 -25.91 -10.02 -60.49
C LYS A 258 -27.31 -10.17 -59.89
N GLY A 259 -27.71 -11.40 -59.50
CA GLY A 259 -28.99 -11.67 -58.90
C GLY A 259 -30.19 -11.66 -59.88
N CYS A 260 -29.97 -11.48 -61.16
CA CYS A 260 -31.07 -11.41 -62.12
C CYS A 260 -31.42 -12.78 -62.68
N LEU A 261 -32.72 -13.06 -62.74
CA LEU A 261 -33.25 -14.33 -63.22
C LEU A 261 -32.76 -14.65 -64.70
N LEU A 262 -32.31 -15.88 -64.86
CA LEU A 262 -31.85 -16.42 -66.11
C LEU A 262 -33.06 -16.76 -67.05
N ASP A 263 -32.84 -16.43 -68.32
CA ASP A 263 -33.66 -16.86 -69.47
C ASP A 263 -32.67 -17.32 -70.53
N THR A 264 -32.30 -18.59 -70.55
CA THR A 264 -31.15 -19.10 -71.32
C THR A 264 -31.44 -19.16 -72.82
N ASP A 265 -32.66 -19.45 -73.20
CA ASP A 265 -33.01 -19.52 -74.60
C ASP A 265 -33.66 -18.24 -75.17
N ASN A 266 -33.91 -17.24 -74.34
CA ASN A 266 -34.45 -15.89 -74.65
C ASN A 266 -35.89 -15.97 -75.25
N ASP A 267 -36.70 -16.87 -74.77
CA ASP A 267 -38.09 -16.99 -75.18
C ASP A 267 -39.06 -16.13 -74.35
N GLY A 268 -38.57 -15.51 -73.30
CA GLY A 268 -39.29 -14.65 -72.34
C GLY A 268 -39.93 -15.37 -71.20
N VAL A 269 -39.59 -16.62 -70.99
CA VAL A 269 -39.91 -17.43 -69.83
C VAL A 269 -38.61 -17.66 -69.08
N TYR A 270 -38.57 -17.42 -67.74
CA TYR A 270 -37.36 -17.63 -66.95
C TYR A 270 -37.11 -19.11 -66.71
N ASP A 271 -35.84 -19.53 -66.69
CA ASP A 271 -35.37 -20.91 -66.57
C ASP A 271 -35.99 -21.68 -65.37
N TYR A 272 -36.41 -21.04 -64.30
CA TYR A 272 -37.03 -21.69 -63.13
C TYR A 272 -38.51 -22.06 -63.39
N ILE A 273 -39.15 -21.52 -64.46
CA ILE A 273 -40.52 -21.79 -64.85
C ILE A 273 -40.54 -22.76 -66.00
N ASP A 274 -39.56 -22.70 -66.91
CA ASP A 274 -39.39 -23.48 -68.08
C ASP A 274 -38.73 -24.85 -67.73
#